data_25f041d9d6bd192d8e69fed14e3d53b2
#
_entry.id   25f041d9d6bd192d8e69fed14e3d53b2
#
_cell.length_a   1.000
_cell.length_b   1.000
_cell.length_c   1.000
_cell.angle_alpha   90.00
_cell.angle_beta   90.00
_cell.angle_gamma   90.00
#
_symmetry.space_group_name_H-M   'P 1'
#
loop_
_entity.id
_entity.type
_entity.pdbx_description
1 polymer ?
#
loop_
_entity_poly.entity_id
_entity_poly.type
_entity_poly.pdbx_seq_one_letter_code
_entity_poly.pdbx_strand_id
1 'polypeptide(L)'
;VMLEYPNFNIVGEEWSSDPQIVAYWQRGQKNLDGFATELPSLMDFPLQEAVWLGLSTTEGEKHFDNSPSGLNRMYRMLSMDFLYPDPAGLVTFPDNHDMDRIFTQLNEDYDLWRMAMAYFATMRGIPQCYYGTEILMDSTEDHSHGYIRSDFPGGWPGDTRSAFTGEGLSERELEAQSFLKTLLNWRRDKAVIHRGRTMHFVPEDATYVYFRYDESDAVMVVINKNEESHSLDLSRFAERLEGYNQAHEVVSGATYSLAGAMELPARSVLVLELK
;
A
#
# COMPACT_ATOMS: atom_id res chain seq x y z
N VAL A 1 -20.66 0.11 -23.27
CA VAL A 1 -19.54 1.06 -23.24
C VAL A 1 -18.36 0.51 -24.04
N MET A 2 -17.80 -0.64 -23.68
CA MET A 2 -16.56 -1.18 -24.30
C MET A 2 -16.68 -1.47 -25.80
N LEU A 3 -17.87 -1.79 -26.32
CA LEU A 3 -18.08 -1.95 -27.76
C LEU A 3 -18.00 -0.62 -28.54
N GLU A 4 -18.39 0.48 -27.90
CA GLU A 4 -18.37 1.83 -28.48
C GLU A 4 -17.01 2.53 -28.21
N TYR A 5 -16.47 2.31 -27.01
CA TYR A 5 -15.25 2.94 -26.52
C TYR A 5 -14.29 1.87 -25.96
N PRO A 6 -13.58 1.13 -26.82
CA PRO A 6 -12.78 -0.05 -26.41
C PRO A 6 -11.62 0.28 -25.46
N ASN A 7 -11.19 1.53 -25.41
CA ASN A 7 -10.11 2.02 -24.53
C ASN A 7 -10.65 2.82 -23.33
N PHE A 8 -11.95 2.74 -23.05
CA PHE A 8 -12.54 3.45 -21.92
C PHE A 8 -12.16 2.75 -20.61
N ASN A 9 -11.66 3.53 -19.65
CA ASN A 9 -11.33 3.00 -18.33
C ASN A 9 -12.59 2.91 -17.47
N ILE A 10 -12.83 1.73 -16.91
CA ILE A 10 -13.95 1.46 -16.01
C ILE A 10 -13.38 0.76 -14.78
N VAL A 11 -13.74 1.24 -13.60
CA VAL A 11 -13.51 0.55 -12.33
C VAL A 11 -14.87 0.19 -11.73
N GLY A 12 -15.01 -1.05 -11.27
CA GLY A 12 -16.17 -1.53 -10.53
C GLY A 12 -15.91 -1.51 -9.04
N GLU A 13 -16.96 -1.27 -8.28
CA GLU A 13 -16.94 -1.38 -6.83
C GLU A 13 -17.69 -2.64 -6.42
N GLU A 14 -16.95 -3.62 -5.92
CA GLU A 14 -17.46 -4.80 -5.22
C GLU A 14 -16.88 -4.75 -3.81
N TRP A 15 -17.66 -4.26 -2.85
CA TRP A 15 -17.21 -4.10 -1.48
C TRP A 15 -17.22 -5.44 -0.75
N SER A 16 -16.17 -6.17 -0.90
CA SER A 16 -15.95 -7.46 -0.25
C SER A 16 -14.51 -7.60 0.22
N SER A 17 -14.29 -8.16 1.40
CA SER A 17 -12.97 -8.57 1.88
C SER A 17 -12.50 -9.91 1.28
N ASP A 18 -13.37 -10.61 0.56
CA ASP A 18 -13.06 -11.90 -0.05
C ASP A 18 -12.56 -11.72 -1.49
N PRO A 19 -11.29 -12.06 -1.78
CA PRO A 19 -10.71 -11.87 -3.11
C PRO A 19 -11.41 -12.68 -4.20
N GLN A 20 -11.98 -13.85 -3.89
CA GLN A 20 -12.75 -14.65 -4.83
C GLN A 20 -14.04 -13.96 -5.28
N ILE A 21 -14.69 -13.18 -4.42
CA ILE A 21 -15.90 -12.42 -4.75
C ILE A 21 -15.53 -11.27 -5.69
N VAL A 22 -14.48 -10.51 -5.37
CA VAL A 22 -14.00 -9.42 -6.23
C VAL A 22 -13.52 -9.97 -7.58
N ALA A 23 -12.74 -11.05 -7.58
CA ALA A 23 -12.23 -11.67 -8.79
C ALA A 23 -13.35 -12.16 -9.74
N TYR A 24 -14.50 -12.60 -9.22
CA TYR A 24 -15.65 -13.05 -10.01
C TYR A 24 -16.06 -12.03 -11.08
N TRP A 25 -15.94 -10.75 -10.79
CA TRP A 25 -16.37 -9.66 -11.66
C TRP A 25 -15.31 -9.15 -12.64
N GLN A 26 -14.05 -9.60 -12.51
CA GLN A 26 -12.99 -9.09 -13.38
C GLN A 26 -13.05 -9.74 -14.77
N ARG A 27 -12.84 -8.93 -15.80
CA ARG A 27 -12.72 -9.40 -17.18
C ARG A 27 -11.67 -10.51 -17.29
N GLY A 28 -12.01 -11.59 -17.98
CA GLY A 28 -11.14 -12.73 -18.15
C GLY A 28 -11.30 -13.83 -17.09
N GLN A 29 -12.11 -13.60 -16.05
CA GLN A 29 -12.41 -14.63 -15.06
C GLN A 29 -13.19 -15.77 -15.71
N LYS A 30 -12.81 -17.00 -15.33
CA LYS A 30 -13.44 -18.24 -15.81
C LYS A 30 -14.41 -18.78 -14.76
N ASN A 31 -15.57 -18.15 -14.66
CA ASN A 31 -16.60 -18.55 -13.70
C ASN A 31 -17.28 -19.87 -14.15
N LEU A 32 -17.50 -20.77 -13.19
CA LEU A 32 -18.06 -22.09 -13.46
C LEU A 32 -19.53 -22.05 -13.90
N ASP A 33 -20.25 -21.00 -13.56
CA ASP A 33 -21.62 -20.74 -13.99
C ASP A 33 -21.71 -20.17 -15.43
N GLY A 34 -20.56 -19.92 -16.06
CA GLY A 34 -20.46 -19.35 -17.41
C GLY A 34 -20.65 -17.84 -17.47
N PHE A 35 -20.82 -17.15 -16.32
CA PHE A 35 -20.92 -15.70 -16.30
C PHE A 35 -19.56 -15.05 -16.67
N ALA A 36 -19.60 -13.99 -17.46
CA ALA A 36 -18.42 -13.23 -17.85
C ALA A 36 -18.76 -11.73 -17.92
N THR A 37 -17.80 -10.91 -17.60
CA THR A 37 -17.89 -9.44 -17.70
C THR A 37 -16.77 -8.88 -18.56
N GLU A 38 -16.96 -7.66 -19.06
CA GLU A 38 -15.92 -6.86 -19.70
C GLU A 38 -15.34 -5.80 -18.75
N LEU A 39 -15.55 -5.94 -17.44
CA LEU A 39 -15.07 -5.00 -16.43
C LEU A 39 -13.56 -5.17 -16.20
N PRO A 40 -12.73 -4.23 -16.67
CA PRO A 40 -11.28 -4.45 -16.66
C PRO A 40 -10.66 -4.32 -15.28
N SER A 41 -11.24 -3.50 -14.40
CA SER A 41 -10.70 -3.14 -13.11
C SER A 41 -11.75 -3.12 -12.02
N LEU A 42 -11.35 -3.49 -10.81
CA LEU A 42 -12.16 -3.38 -9.59
C LEU A 42 -11.35 -2.74 -8.48
N MET A 43 -12.05 -2.17 -7.50
CA MET A 43 -11.44 -1.71 -6.26
C MET A 43 -10.99 -2.91 -5.41
N ASP A 44 -9.75 -2.87 -4.94
CA ASP A 44 -9.13 -3.98 -4.17
C ASP A 44 -9.41 -3.84 -2.68
N PHE A 45 -10.68 -3.99 -2.30
CA PHE A 45 -11.10 -3.99 -0.89
C PHE A 45 -10.41 -5.08 -0.07
N PRO A 46 -10.20 -6.32 -0.61
CA PRO A 46 -9.46 -7.33 0.14
C PRO A 46 -8.07 -6.89 0.55
N LEU A 47 -7.34 -6.20 -0.35
CA LEU A 47 -6.01 -5.69 -0.04
C LEU A 47 -6.07 -4.54 0.96
N GLN A 48 -7.02 -3.62 0.81
CA GLN A 48 -7.24 -2.51 1.72
C GLN A 48 -7.45 -3.01 3.15
N GLU A 49 -8.39 -3.95 3.36
CA GLU A 49 -8.65 -4.54 4.66
C GLU A 49 -7.43 -5.28 5.23
N ALA A 50 -6.73 -6.04 4.39
CA ALA A 50 -5.53 -6.77 4.82
C ALA A 50 -4.41 -5.82 5.29
N VAL A 51 -4.29 -4.63 4.69
CA VAL A 51 -3.27 -3.66 5.07
C VAL A 51 -3.60 -2.98 6.40
N TRP A 52 -4.80 -2.40 6.55
CA TRP A 52 -5.09 -1.69 7.78
C TRP A 52 -5.16 -2.62 9.00
N LEU A 53 -5.80 -3.80 8.87
CA LEU A 53 -5.81 -4.82 9.93
C LEU A 53 -4.43 -5.42 10.17
N GLY A 54 -3.63 -5.60 9.11
CA GLY A 54 -2.25 -6.10 9.23
C GLY A 54 -1.33 -5.16 9.99
N LEU A 55 -1.54 -3.86 9.82
CA LEU A 55 -0.75 -2.85 10.50
C LEU A 55 -1.28 -2.54 11.91
N SER A 56 -2.59 -2.44 12.10
CA SER A 56 -3.20 -2.04 13.39
C SER A 56 -3.31 -3.17 14.41
N THR A 57 -3.23 -4.44 14.02
CA THR A 57 -3.35 -5.59 14.94
C THR A 57 -1.99 -6.11 15.40
N THR A 58 -1.99 -6.76 16.58
CA THR A 58 -0.78 -7.34 17.18
C THR A 58 -0.29 -8.56 16.41
N GLU A 59 1.02 -8.73 16.28
CA GLU A 59 1.64 -9.90 15.66
C GLU A 59 1.36 -11.18 16.48
N GLY A 60 0.99 -12.25 15.76
CA GLY A 60 0.78 -13.57 16.39
C GLY A 60 -0.47 -13.70 17.25
N GLU A 61 -1.33 -12.68 17.30
CA GLU A 61 -2.62 -12.77 17.97
C GLU A 61 -3.51 -13.81 17.27
N LYS A 62 -4.14 -14.67 18.04
CA LYS A 62 -5.04 -15.70 17.53
C LYS A 62 -6.48 -15.19 17.52
N HIS A 63 -7.01 -15.01 16.33
CA HIS A 63 -8.42 -14.71 16.15
C HIS A 63 -9.27 -15.99 16.29
N PHE A 64 -10.54 -15.83 16.69
CA PHE A 64 -11.49 -16.94 16.90
C PHE A 64 -11.65 -17.82 15.64
N ASP A 65 -11.60 -17.23 14.47
CA ASP A 65 -11.71 -17.89 13.16
C ASP A 65 -10.39 -18.42 12.60
N ASN A 66 -9.30 -18.38 13.39
CA ASN A 66 -7.92 -18.68 12.97
C ASN A 66 -7.41 -17.80 11.80
N SER A 67 -8.01 -16.65 11.56
CA SER A 67 -7.49 -15.71 10.58
C SER A 67 -6.10 -15.20 11.02
N PRO A 68 -5.20 -14.92 10.07
CA PRO A 68 -3.89 -14.37 10.41
C PRO A 68 -4.06 -12.97 11.02
N SER A 69 -3.14 -12.61 11.91
CA SER A 69 -3.01 -11.28 12.50
C SER A 69 -1.74 -10.60 12.04
N GLY A 70 -1.64 -9.31 12.29
CA GLY A 70 -0.48 -8.52 11.97
C GLY A 70 -0.10 -8.62 10.48
N LEU A 71 1.18 -8.49 10.19
CA LEU A 71 1.71 -8.49 8.81
C LEU A 71 1.41 -9.78 8.02
N ASN A 72 1.10 -10.88 8.69
CA ASN A 72 0.68 -12.11 8.02
C ASN A 72 -0.65 -11.96 7.24
N ARG A 73 -1.51 -11.00 7.59
CA ARG A 73 -2.69 -10.68 6.79
C ARG A 73 -2.31 -10.16 5.41
N MET A 74 -1.34 -9.25 5.35
CA MET A 74 -0.84 -8.68 4.10
C MET A 74 -0.18 -9.75 3.23
N TYR A 75 0.67 -10.60 3.86
CA TYR A 75 1.31 -11.72 3.18
C TYR A 75 0.27 -12.69 2.58
N ARG A 76 -0.71 -13.12 3.38
CA ARG A 76 -1.74 -14.05 2.93
C ARG A 76 -2.58 -13.45 1.80
N MET A 77 -2.91 -12.18 1.86
CA MET A 77 -3.71 -11.53 0.83
C MET A 77 -2.98 -11.54 -0.53
N LEU A 78 -1.72 -11.13 -0.57
CA LEU A 78 -0.93 -11.19 -1.81
C LEU A 78 -0.75 -12.62 -2.34
N SER A 79 -0.67 -13.62 -1.46
CA SER A 79 -0.56 -15.01 -1.89
C SER A 79 -1.79 -15.51 -2.65
N MET A 80 -2.91 -14.79 -2.59
CA MET A 80 -4.14 -15.08 -3.33
C MET A 80 -4.28 -14.32 -4.66
N ASP A 81 -3.27 -13.57 -5.08
CA ASP A 81 -3.28 -12.84 -6.36
C ASP A 81 -3.56 -13.73 -7.57
N PHE A 82 -3.27 -15.05 -7.48
CA PHE A 82 -3.58 -16.02 -8.52
C PHE A 82 -5.09 -16.17 -8.82
N LEU A 83 -5.96 -15.68 -7.92
CA LEU A 83 -7.42 -15.69 -8.13
C LEU A 83 -7.85 -14.67 -9.20
N TYR A 84 -7.09 -13.60 -9.36
CA TYR A 84 -7.42 -12.54 -10.31
C TYR A 84 -6.84 -12.82 -11.69
N PRO A 85 -7.62 -12.65 -12.76
CA PRO A 85 -7.08 -12.69 -14.12
C PRO A 85 -5.99 -11.65 -14.37
N ASP A 86 -6.14 -10.46 -13.79
CA ASP A 86 -5.19 -9.36 -13.89
C ASP A 86 -5.09 -8.59 -12.57
N PRO A 87 -4.27 -9.04 -11.61
CA PRO A 87 -4.10 -8.32 -10.34
C PRO A 87 -3.46 -6.94 -10.50
N ALA A 88 -2.71 -6.69 -11.60
CA ALA A 88 -2.13 -5.38 -11.87
C ALA A 88 -3.16 -4.35 -12.35
N GLY A 89 -4.30 -4.80 -12.84
CA GLY A 89 -5.42 -3.95 -13.23
C GLY A 89 -6.34 -3.53 -12.08
N LEU A 90 -6.15 -4.04 -10.86
CA LEU A 90 -6.96 -3.65 -9.71
C LEU A 90 -6.60 -2.24 -9.22
N VAL A 91 -7.61 -1.47 -8.76
CA VAL A 91 -7.41 -0.18 -8.10
C VAL A 91 -7.12 -0.43 -6.62
N THR A 92 -5.90 -0.13 -6.21
CA THR A 92 -5.46 -0.22 -4.80
C THR A 92 -5.61 1.15 -4.13
N PHE A 93 -6.09 1.17 -2.90
CA PHE A 93 -6.38 2.40 -2.18
C PHE A 93 -6.25 2.21 -0.68
N PRO A 94 -5.78 3.21 0.08
CA PRO A 94 -5.73 3.14 1.54
C PRO A 94 -7.09 3.38 2.18
N ASP A 95 -7.86 4.31 1.64
CA ASP A 95 -9.19 4.73 2.07
C ASP A 95 -9.98 5.32 0.90
N ASN A 96 -11.27 5.57 1.13
CA ASN A 96 -12.14 6.25 0.19
C ASN A 96 -13.22 7.08 0.92
N HIS A 97 -14.17 7.63 0.17
CA HIS A 97 -15.23 8.50 0.69
C HIS A 97 -16.36 7.78 1.46
N ASP A 98 -16.36 6.45 1.50
CA ASP A 98 -17.39 5.62 2.12
C ASP A 98 -16.89 4.82 3.34
N MET A 99 -15.64 4.99 3.72
CA MET A 99 -15.01 4.38 4.90
C MET A 99 -14.22 5.40 5.71
N ASP A 100 -13.90 5.05 6.95
CA ASP A 100 -13.01 5.86 7.78
C ASP A 100 -11.68 6.12 7.08
N ARG A 101 -11.12 7.30 7.31
CA ARG A 101 -9.78 7.66 6.83
C ARG A 101 -8.76 6.65 7.32
N ILE A 102 -7.79 6.30 6.48
CA ILE A 102 -6.75 5.32 6.85
C ILE A 102 -5.99 5.75 8.11
N PHE A 103 -5.79 7.05 8.34
CA PHE A 103 -5.12 7.53 9.53
C PHE A 103 -5.91 7.18 10.79
N THR A 104 -7.23 7.34 10.78
CA THR A 104 -8.13 6.89 11.85
C THR A 104 -8.12 5.37 12.03
N GLN A 105 -8.20 4.60 10.93
CA GLN A 105 -8.13 3.14 10.96
C GLN A 105 -6.83 2.62 11.59
N LEU A 106 -5.75 3.40 11.50
CA LEU A 106 -4.44 3.10 12.09
C LEU A 106 -4.22 3.77 13.46
N ASN A 107 -5.31 4.17 14.15
CA ASN A 107 -5.28 4.83 15.47
C ASN A 107 -4.43 6.12 15.50
N GLU A 108 -4.42 6.87 14.40
CA GLU A 108 -3.65 8.11 14.23
C GLU A 108 -2.14 7.92 14.42
N ASP A 109 -1.67 6.71 14.18
CA ASP A 109 -0.26 6.37 14.26
C ASP A 109 0.44 6.69 12.93
N TYR A 110 1.33 7.67 12.98
CA TYR A 110 2.04 8.17 11.80
C TYR A 110 3.00 7.13 11.20
N ASP A 111 3.65 6.31 12.02
CA ASP A 111 4.58 5.30 11.50
C ASP A 111 3.82 4.20 10.76
N LEU A 112 2.67 3.76 11.29
CA LEU A 112 1.79 2.81 10.60
C LEU A 112 1.22 3.43 9.32
N TRP A 113 0.86 4.71 9.33
CA TRP A 113 0.43 5.43 8.13
C TRP A 113 1.55 5.46 7.06
N ARG A 114 2.80 5.73 7.43
CA ARG A 114 3.95 5.68 6.50
C ARG A 114 4.11 4.28 5.89
N MET A 115 3.98 3.23 6.70
CA MET A 115 4.03 1.83 6.24
C MET A 115 2.92 1.55 5.23
N ALA A 116 1.67 1.96 5.51
CA ALA A 116 0.55 1.81 4.60
C ALA A 116 0.78 2.55 3.27
N MET A 117 1.19 3.83 3.34
CA MET A 117 1.42 4.63 2.12
C MET A 117 2.57 4.08 1.29
N ALA A 118 3.66 3.65 1.90
CA ALA A 118 4.77 3.00 1.19
C ALA A 118 4.32 1.70 0.52
N TYR A 119 3.49 0.90 1.20
CA TYR A 119 2.94 -0.32 0.64
C TYR A 119 2.08 -0.04 -0.59
N PHE A 120 1.08 0.85 -0.52
CA PHE A 120 0.22 1.20 -1.66
C PHE A 120 1.01 1.87 -2.80
N ALA A 121 2.05 2.63 -2.49
CA ALA A 121 2.90 3.25 -3.50
C ALA A 121 3.85 2.27 -4.21
N THR A 122 4.12 1.10 -3.65
CA THR A 122 5.09 0.14 -4.22
C THR A 122 4.47 -1.17 -4.67
N MET A 123 3.24 -1.46 -4.25
CA MET A 123 2.55 -2.69 -4.60
C MET A 123 2.02 -2.66 -6.05
N ARG A 124 1.64 -3.85 -6.54
CA ARG A 124 0.95 -4.02 -7.82
C ARG A 124 -0.39 -3.29 -7.81
N GLY A 125 -0.93 -2.98 -8.98
CA GLY A 125 -2.21 -2.31 -9.14
C GLY A 125 -2.07 -0.81 -9.44
N ILE A 126 -3.20 -0.15 -9.54
CA ILE A 126 -3.35 1.26 -9.86
C ILE A 126 -3.66 2.00 -8.57
N PRO A 127 -2.72 2.77 -7.99
CA PRO A 127 -2.94 3.44 -6.72
C PRO A 127 -3.93 4.60 -6.88
N GLN A 128 -4.93 4.63 -6.01
CA GLN A 128 -5.87 5.73 -5.83
C GLN A 128 -5.67 6.31 -4.44
N CYS A 129 -5.35 7.59 -4.35
CA CYS A 129 -5.29 8.32 -3.10
C CYS A 129 -6.55 9.18 -2.98
N TYR A 130 -7.31 9.01 -1.90
CA TYR A 130 -8.42 9.90 -1.58
C TYR A 130 -7.84 11.24 -1.09
N TYR A 131 -8.45 12.35 -1.49
CA TYR A 131 -7.95 13.68 -1.12
C TYR A 131 -7.88 13.84 0.41
N GLY A 132 -6.83 14.47 0.88
CA GLY A 132 -6.60 14.70 2.31
C GLY A 132 -5.88 13.56 3.03
N THR A 133 -5.79 12.36 2.43
CA THR A 133 -4.99 11.26 2.98
C THR A 133 -3.52 11.67 3.10
N GLU A 134 -3.01 12.47 2.14
CA GLU A 134 -1.64 12.99 2.11
C GLU A 134 -1.29 13.98 3.22
N ILE A 135 -2.29 14.54 3.88
CA ILE A 135 -2.14 15.50 4.98
C ILE A 135 -2.78 14.99 6.29
N LEU A 136 -2.92 13.67 6.40
CA LEU A 136 -3.44 13.00 7.61
C LEU A 136 -4.86 13.42 8.01
N MET A 137 -5.74 13.78 7.06
CA MET A 137 -7.15 13.98 7.41
C MET A 137 -7.69 12.70 8.05
N ASP A 138 -8.40 12.87 9.15
CA ASP A 138 -8.96 11.80 9.97
C ASP A 138 -10.49 11.82 10.01
N SER A 139 -11.08 10.84 10.67
CA SER A 139 -12.52 10.73 10.94
C SER A 139 -12.80 10.35 12.40
N THR A 140 -11.90 10.71 13.31
CA THR A 140 -11.90 10.27 14.70
C THR A 140 -13.03 10.93 15.52
N GLU A 141 -13.32 12.20 15.27
CA GLU A 141 -14.36 12.91 15.99
C GLU A 141 -15.78 12.52 15.55
N ASP A 142 -15.94 12.21 14.27
CA ASP A 142 -17.22 11.83 13.67
C ASP A 142 -16.99 10.89 12.48
N HIS A 143 -17.50 9.67 12.55
CA HIS A 143 -17.45 8.66 11.49
C HIS A 143 -18.53 8.85 10.42
N SER A 144 -19.27 9.95 10.44
CA SER A 144 -20.27 10.24 9.41
C SER A 144 -19.65 10.49 8.05
N HIS A 145 -20.35 10.13 6.99
CA HIS A 145 -19.92 10.40 5.62
C HIS A 145 -19.70 11.90 5.35
N GLY A 146 -20.44 12.77 6.04
CA GLY A 146 -20.25 14.22 5.93
C GLY A 146 -18.87 14.66 6.44
N TYR A 147 -18.43 14.10 7.57
CA TYR A 147 -17.14 14.42 8.16
C TYR A 147 -15.98 13.80 7.36
N ILE A 148 -16.10 12.52 6.97
CA ILE A 148 -15.13 11.84 6.11
C ILE A 148 -14.87 12.63 4.80
N ARG A 149 -15.90 13.32 4.29
CA ARG A 149 -15.87 14.12 3.06
C ARG A 149 -15.70 15.62 3.32
N SER A 150 -15.12 15.99 4.45
CA SER A 150 -14.83 17.40 4.79
C SER A 150 -13.99 18.08 3.72
N ASP A 151 -14.14 19.38 3.58
CA ASP A 151 -13.42 20.18 2.58
C ASP A 151 -11.90 20.08 2.74
N PHE A 152 -11.22 20.04 1.61
CA PHE A 152 -9.76 20.03 1.58
C PHE A 152 -9.23 21.43 1.97
N PRO A 153 -8.30 21.52 2.95
CA PRO A 153 -7.80 22.79 3.43
C PRO A 153 -7.16 23.65 2.32
N GLY A 154 -7.65 24.87 2.18
CA GLY A 154 -7.19 25.84 1.16
C GLY A 154 -7.98 25.79 -0.14
N GLY A 155 -9.08 25.02 -0.21
CA GLY A 155 -9.95 24.92 -1.38
C GLY A 155 -10.92 26.10 -1.53
N TRP A 156 -11.19 26.85 -0.45
CA TRP A 156 -12.22 27.89 -0.41
C TRP A 156 -11.70 29.26 0.01
N PRO A 157 -12.29 30.36 -0.49
CA PRO A 157 -11.98 31.68 -0.01
C PRO A 157 -12.26 31.84 1.49
N GLY A 158 -11.28 32.26 2.25
CA GLY A 158 -11.39 32.44 3.70
C GLY A 158 -10.86 31.29 4.53
N ASP A 159 -10.38 30.23 3.91
CA ASP A 159 -9.68 29.16 4.62
C ASP A 159 -8.46 29.73 5.35
N THR A 160 -8.31 29.35 6.62
CA THR A 160 -7.18 29.74 7.47
C THR A 160 -6.00 28.77 7.37
N ARG A 161 -6.21 27.62 6.71
CA ARG A 161 -5.22 26.58 6.46
C ARG A 161 -5.21 26.25 4.96
N SER A 162 -4.04 25.93 4.43
CA SER A 162 -3.93 25.55 3.01
C SER A 162 -2.89 24.46 2.80
N ALA A 163 -3.33 23.30 2.36
CA ALA A 163 -2.45 22.19 1.97
C ALA A 163 -1.71 22.46 0.65
N PHE A 164 -2.12 23.45 -0.13
CA PHE A 164 -1.42 23.87 -1.35
C PHE A 164 -0.17 24.70 -1.04
N THR A 165 -0.22 25.52 0.00
CA THR A 165 0.89 26.41 0.38
C THR A 165 1.63 25.94 1.63
N GLY A 166 1.05 25.01 2.40
CA GLY A 166 1.53 24.58 3.72
C GLY A 166 1.16 25.52 4.85
N GLU A 167 0.45 26.63 4.58
CA GLU A 167 0.06 27.59 5.59
C GLU A 167 -0.94 26.96 6.57
N GLY A 168 -0.67 27.09 7.89
CA GLY A 168 -1.52 26.58 8.96
C GLY A 168 -1.54 25.06 9.10
N LEU A 169 -0.75 24.31 8.32
CA LEU A 169 -0.52 22.89 8.54
C LEU A 169 0.49 22.67 9.67
N SER A 170 0.32 21.59 10.42
CA SER A 170 1.30 21.13 11.40
C SER A 170 2.55 20.60 10.69
N GLU A 171 3.65 20.51 11.42
CA GLU A 171 4.90 19.92 10.94
C GLU A 171 4.68 18.47 10.47
N ARG A 172 3.85 17.70 11.18
CA ARG A 172 3.52 16.31 10.86
C ARG A 172 2.74 16.18 9.56
N GLU A 173 1.79 17.06 9.29
CA GLU A 173 1.03 17.07 8.03
C GLU A 173 1.94 17.42 6.84
N LEU A 174 2.88 18.34 7.01
CA LEU A 174 3.87 18.70 6.00
C LEU A 174 4.84 17.55 5.71
N GLU A 175 5.30 16.85 6.76
CA GLU A 175 6.12 15.64 6.62
C GLU A 175 5.38 14.55 5.84
N ALA A 176 4.11 14.30 6.19
CA ALA A 176 3.27 13.29 5.52
C ALA A 176 3.10 13.62 4.03
N GLN A 177 2.77 14.86 3.71
CA GLN A 177 2.64 15.32 2.33
C GLN A 177 3.95 15.17 1.56
N SER A 178 5.08 15.54 2.17
CA SER A 178 6.40 15.40 1.55
C SER A 178 6.78 13.93 1.31
N PHE A 179 6.50 13.07 2.28
CA PHE A 179 6.75 11.63 2.19
C PHE A 179 5.98 11.01 1.01
N LEU A 180 4.67 11.21 0.95
CA LEU A 180 3.84 10.65 -0.12
C LEU A 180 4.18 11.25 -1.49
N LYS A 181 4.42 12.56 -1.54
CA LYS A 181 4.89 13.24 -2.76
C LYS A 181 6.18 12.63 -3.31
N THR A 182 7.14 12.33 -2.44
CA THR A 182 8.42 11.71 -2.84
C THR A 182 8.17 10.32 -3.44
N LEU A 183 7.41 9.47 -2.77
CA LEU A 183 7.09 8.13 -3.23
C LEU A 183 6.32 8.12 -4.56
N LEU A 184 5.30 8.96 -4.71
CA LEU A 184 4.48 8.97 -5.92
C LEU A 184 5.24 9.57 -7.12
N ASN A 185 6.08 10.60 -6.92
CA ASN A 185 6.93 11.12 -7.98
C ASN A 185 7.98 10.09 -8.41
N TRP A 186 8.60 9.40 -7.47
CA TRP A 186 9.51 8.30 -7.76
C TRP A 186 8.81 7.15 -8.51
N ARG A 187 7.63 6.70 -8.02
CA ARG A 187 6.84 5.64 -8.64
C ARG A 187 6.51 5.95 -10.10
N ARG A 188 6.15 7.19 -10.43
CA ARG A 188 5.69 7.59 -11.77
C ARG A 188 6.61 7.11 -12.87
N ASP A 189 7.91 7.09 -12.63
CA ASP A 189 8.92 6.78 -13.64
C ASP A 189 9.53 5.35 -13.45
N LYS A 190 8.92 4.51 -12.59
CA LYS A 190 9.41 3.17 -12.23
C LYS A 190 8.60 2.05 -12.89
N ALA A 191 9.05 1.59 -14.06
CA ALA A 191 8.41 0.49 -14.77
C ALA A 191 8.31 -0.79 -13.93
N VAL A 192 9.34 -1.09 -13.13
CA VAL A 192 9.39 -2.25 -12.23
C VAL A 192 8.25 -2.25 -11.19
N ILE A 193 7.82 -1.07 -10.74
CA ILE A 193 6.66 -0.97 -9.84
C ILE A 193 5.35 -1.17 -10.62
N HIS A 194 5.25 -0.66 -11.84
CA HIS A 194 4.02 -0.75 -12.63
C HIS A 194 3.77 -2.14 -13.20
N ARG A 195 4.82 -2.83 -13.66
CA ARG A 195 4.73 -4.06 -14.47
C ARG A 195 5.59 -5.21 -13.95
N GLY A 196 6.46 -4.94 -12.98
CA GLY A 196 7.35 -5.95 -12.41
C GLY A 196 6.58 -7.03 -11.64
N ARG A 197 7.24 -8.13 -11.42
CA ARG A 197 6.77 -9.24 -10.60
C ARG A 197 6.89 -8.89 -9.13
N THR A 198 6.09 -9.56 -8.30
CA THR A 198 6.22 -9.51 -6.85
C THR A 198 6.79 -10.82 -6.33
N MET A 199 7.82 -10.75 -5.48
CA MET A 199 8.23 -11.85 -4.62
C MET A 199 8.16 -11.36 -3.19
N HIS A 200 7.53 -12.12 -2.30
CA HIS A 200 7.37 -11.73 -0.91
C HIS A 200 7.69 -12.90 0.02
N PHE A 201 8.15 -12.58 1.20
CA PHE A 201 8.60 -13.55 2.18
C PHE A 201 7.64 -13.57 3.38
N VAL A 202 7.45 -14.73 3.99
CA VAL A 202 6.62 -14.85 5.19
C VAL A 202 7.13 -13.86 6.24
N PRO A 203 6.28 -13.01 6.84
CA PRO A 203 6.71 -12.11 7.90
C PRO A 203 7.29 -12.88 9.09
N GLU A 204 8.40 -12.40 9.61
CA GLU A 204 9.07 -12.91 10.82
C GLU A 204 9.47 -11.72 11.69
N ASP A 205 9.41 -11.90 13.01
CA ASP A 205 9.79 -10.89 13.99
C ASP A 205 9.19 -9.49 13.66
N ALA A 206 7.87 -9.45 13.45
CA ALA A 206 7.14 -8.23 13.10
C ALA A 206 7.74 -7.46 11.90
N THR A 207 8.44 -8.17 11.01
CA THR A 207 9.06 -7.61 9.81
C THR A 207 8.53 -8.31 8.55
N TYR A 208 8.12 -7.53 7.57
CA TYR A 208 7.64 -8.01 6.28
C TYR A 208 8.52 -7.48 5.16
N VAL A 209 9.05 -8.39 4.33
CA VAL A 209 9.91 -8.06 3.20
C VAL A 209 9.30 -8.56 1.92
N TYR A 210 9.25 -7.70 0.90
CA TYR A 210 8.90 -8.07 -0.45
C TYR A 210 9.73 -7.31 -1.48
N PHE A 211 9.74 -7.85 -2.69
CA PHE A 211 10.45 -7.29 -3.83
C PHE A 211 9.51 -7.03 -4.99
N ARG A 212 9.71 -5.91 -5.64
CA ARG A 212 9.22 -5.66 -7.00
C ARG A 212 10.42 -5.76 -7.93
N TYR A 213 10.34 -6.58 -8.95
CA TYR A 213 11.50 -6.82 -9.83
C TYR A 213 11.08 -7.17 -11.26
N ASP A 214 11.94 -6.85 -12.19
CA ASP A 214 11.90 -7.27 -13.58
C ASP A 214 13.32 -7.68 -14.05
N GLU A 215 13.57 -7.69 -15.34
CA GLU A 215 14.87 -8.07 -15.91
C GLU A 215 15.95 -7.01 -15.71
N SER A 216 15.59 -5.77 -15.44
CA SER A 216 16.48 -4.61 -15.37
C SER A 216 16.62 -4.00 -13.99
N ASP A 217 15.56 -4.03 -13.19
CA ASP A 217 15.47 -3.32 -11.93
C ASP A 217 14.89 -4.20 -10.81
N ALA A 218 15.29 -3.91 -9.58
CA ALA A 218 14.70 -4.49 -8.39
C ALA A 218 14.57 -3.45 -7.27
N VAL A 219 13.43 -3.50 -6.58
CA VAL A 219 13.13 -2.70 -5.40
C VAL A 219 12.78 -3.65 -4.26
N MET A 220 13.48 -3.53 -3.15
CA MET A 220 13.19 -4.23 -1.90
C MET A 220 12.40 -3.28 -1.00
N VAL A 221 11.31 -3.76 -0.43
CA VAL A 221 10.53 -3.01 0.55
C VAL A 221 10.55 -3.78 1.87
N VAL A 222 10.89 -3.07 2.94
CA VAL A 222 10.97 -3.64 4.29
C VAL A 222 10.03 -2.84 5.19
N ILE A 223 9.04 -3.53 5.75
CA ILE A 223 8.13 -2.98 6.76
C ILE A 223 8.53 -3.57 8.11
N ASN A 224 8.91 -2.72 9.06
CA ASN A 224 9.30 -3.09 10.41
C ASN A 224 8.35 -2.49 11.44
N LYS A 225 7.53 -3.33 12.08
CA LYS A 225 6.59 -2.92 13.15
C LYS A 225 7.20 -2.99 14.55
N ASN A 226 8.44 -3.45 14.71
CA ASN A 226 9.07 -3.53 16.03
C ASN A 226 9.21 -2.16 16.67
N GLU A 227 8.95 -2.10 17.96
CA GLU A 227 9.09 -0.89 18.77
C GLU A 227 10.57 -0.49 19.00
N GLU A 228 11.51 -1.42 18.75
CA GLU A 228 12.93 -1.20 18.84
C GLU A 228 13.61 -1.50 17.50
N SER A 229 14.78 -0.90 17.29
CA SER A 229 15.63 -1.22 16.15
C SER A 229 16.11 -2.66 16.26
N HIS A 230 16.23 -3.35 15.12
CA HIS A 230 16.78 -4.70 15.09
C HIS A 230 17.52 -4.99 13.79
N SER A 231 18.31 -6.05 13.81
CA SER A 231 19.13 -6.46 12.68
C SER A 231 18.40 -7.50 11.81
N LEU A 232 18.23 -7.20 10.53
CA LEU A 232 17.63 -8.08 9.54
C LEU A 232 18.72 -8.90 8.84
N ASP A 233 18.69 -10.22 8.99
CA ASP A 233 19.58 -11.12 8.24
C ASP A 233 19.19 -11.17 6.76
N LEU A 234 20.06 -10.63 5.89
CA LEU A 234 19.83 -10.56 4.46
C LEU A 234 20.05 -11.90 3.73
N SER A 235 20.68 -12.89 4.37
CA SER A 235 20.89 -14.21 3.77
C SER A 235 19.60 -14.91 3.39
N ARG A 236 18.52 -14.64 4.11
CA ARG A 236 17.17 -15.13 3.83
C ARG A 236 16.64 -14.69 2.44
N PHE A 237 17.14 -13.57 1.92
CA PHE A 237 16.69 -12.96 0.67
C PHE A 237 17.72 -13.11 -0.46
N ALA A 238 18.73 -13.98 -0.28
CA ALA A 238 19.87 -14.13 -1.18
C ALA A 238 19.45 -14.30 -2.65
N GLU A 239 18.38 -15.04 -2.94
CA GLU A 239 17.88 -15.26 -4.30
C GLU A 239 17.43 -13.98 -5.02
N ARG A 240 17.11 -12.90 -4.29
CA ARG A 240 16.75 -11.58 -4.85
C ARG A 240 17.84 -10.54 -4.69
N LEU A 241 18.81 -10.80 -3.84
CA LEU A 241 19.93 -9.88 -3.60
C LEU A 241 21.17 -10.26 -4.40
N GLU A 242 21.20 -11.44 -5.06
CA GLU A 242 22.33 -11.87 -5.90
C GLU A 242 22.63 -10.84 -6.98
N GLY A 243 23.89 -10.40 -7.03
CA GLY A 243 24.35 -9.39 -8.00
C GLY A 243 24.24 -7.93 -7.51
N TYR A 244 23.58 -7.69 -6.40
CA TYR A 244 23.49 -6.37 -5.77
C TYR A 244 24.37 -6.29 -4.52
N ASN A 245 24.97 -5.14 -4.26
CA ASN A 245 25.82 -4.95 -3.07
C ASN A 245 25.42 -3.74 -2.21
N GLN A 246 24.57 -2.89 -2.73
CA GLN A 246 24.02 -1.74 -2.01
C GLN A 246 22.61 -1.42 -2.47
N ALA A 247 21.88 -0.66 -1.66
CA ALA A 247 20.57 -0.17 -2.00
C ALA A 247 20.45 1.32 -1.66
N HIS A 248 19.70 2.05 -2.48
CA HIS A 248 19.40 3.46 -2.27
C HIS A 248 17.97 3.61 -1.71
N GLU A 249 17.83 4.19 -0.52
CA GLU A 249 16.53 4.43 0.09
C GLU A 249 15.87 5.67 -0.54
N VAL A 250 14.65 5.48 -1.03
CA VAL A 250 13.96 6.44 -1.92
C VAL A 250 13.59 7.75 -1.22
N VAL A 251 13.22 7.69 0.06
CA VAL A 251 12.70 8.87 0.78
C VAL A 251 13.84 9.69 1.39
N SER A 252 14.74 9.02 2.10
CA SER A 252 15.84 9.68 2.81
C SER A 252 17.07 9.95 1.93
N GLY A 253 17.20 9.22 0.81
CA GLY A 253 18.41 9.23 -0.02
C GLY A 253 19.59 8.47 0.58
N ALA A 254 19.40 7.77 1.72
CA ALA A 254 20.46 7.01 2.35
C ALA A 254 20.87 5.79 1.53
N THR A 255 22.11 5.35 1.70
CA THR A 255 22.63 4.13 1.07
C THR A 255 22.82 3.06 2.13
N TYR A 256 22.30 1.87 1.85
CA TYR A 256 22.40 0.68 2.69
C TYR A 256 23.32 -0.35 2.03
N SER A 257 24.19 -0.98 2.83
CA SER A 257 24.95 -2.15 2.40
C SER A 257 24.04 -3.37 2.40
N LEU A 258 24.18 -4.22 1.38
CA LEU A 258 23.46 -5.49 1.28
C LEU A 258 24.31 -6.69 1.71
N ALA A 259 25.44 -6.47 2.39
CA ALA A 259 26.32 -7.50 2.88
C ALA A 259 25.95 -7.93 4.31
N GLY A 260 25.51 -9.18 4.47
CA GLY A 260 25.28 -9.81 5.77
C GLY A 260 23.96 -9.41 6.41
N ALA A 261 23.95 -8.40 7.27
CA ALA A 261 22.75 -7.93 7.95
C ALA A 261 22.56 -6.43 7.77
N MET A 262 21.31 -5.99 7.90
CA MET A 262 20.91 -4.58 7.78
C MET A 262 20.18 -4.14 9.05
N GLU A 263 20.65 -3.05 9.66
CA GLU A 263 19.97 -2.45 10.80
C GLU A 263 18.71 -1.74 10.37
N LEU A 264 17.58 -2.13 10.94
CA LEU A 264 16.27 -1.53 10.72
C LEU A 264 15.95 -0.58 11.88
N PRO A 265 15.62 0.68 11.61
CA PRO A 265 15.06 1.54 12.65
C PRO A 265 13.75 0.96 13.20
N ALA A 266 13.44 1.27 14.46
CA ALA A 266 12.15 0.96 15.05
C ALA A 266 11.02 1.58 14.20
N ARG A 267 9.87 0.91 14.12
CA ARG A 267 8.64 1.40 13.51
C ARG A 267 8.89 2.11 12.17
N SER A 268 9.50 1.37 11.23
CA SER A 268 9.99 1.97 9.98
C SER A 268 9.52 1.23 8.73
N VAL A 269 9.52 1.97 7.63
CA VAL A 269 9.43 1.38 6.29
C VAL A 269 10.57 1.90 5.44
N LEU A 270 11.24 1.00 4.72
CA LEU A 270 12.31 1.32 3.78
C LEU A 270 11.89 0.89 2.38
N VAL A 271 12.03 1.80 1.41
CA VAL A 271 11.84 1.53 -0.02
C VAL A 271 13.20 1.64 -0.69
N LEU A 272 13.78 0.50 -1.03
CA LEU A 272 15.19 0.34 -1.38
C LEU A 272 15.34 -0.02 -2.86
N GLU A 273 15.89 0.89 -3.67
CA GLU A 273 16.35 0.57 -5.02
C GLU A 273 17.67 -0.20 -4.94
N LEU A 274 17.70 -1.42 -5.45
CA LEU A 274 18.91 -2.25 -5.47
C LEU A 274 19.90 -1.77 -6.54
N LYS A 275 21.21 -1.75 -6.20
CA LYS A 275 22.28 -1.28 -7.07
C LYS A 275 23.45 -2.26 -7.07
#